data_261365f44f5074fca8b0e78274da14be
#
_entry.id   261365f44f5074fca8b0e78274da14be
#
_cell.length_a   1.000
_cell.length_b   1.000
_cell.length_c   1.000
_cell.angle_alpha   90.00
_cell.angle_beta   90.00
_cell.angle_gamma   90.00
#
_symmetry.space_group_name_H-M   'P 1'
#
loop_
_entity.id
_entity.type
_entity.pdbx_description
1 polymer ?
#
loop_
_entity_poly.entity_id
_entity_poly.type
_entity_poly.pdbx_seq_one_letter_code
_entity_poly.pdbx_strand_id
1 'polypeptide(L)'
;IGFAEIFDNFKIGTLLDRGYPDYNYPFNMATMADNAPSCNNYINAVKWHVANQKFDAAIFKAGANDQIVQKYNPAKYPTAKVQNVAVNGEIWTGSGTTTKKTFPELSEITYENSKNITSSDNCPPENITSCVMKVSYGNFDFFAGGDLQYNGRSSHAWKDAELPCAKAVGQVELLKANHHGVTNTNQVDALKALNPQTIVINSWVDCHPRTDILNSMETTLPTCDMFITNFWQGDRPSGVDDRVTAEEAARVKGYDGHIVVRVTDGGNKYRVVTITDSDGAMTVKTISGPYTSR
;
A
#
# COMPACT_ATOMS: atom_id res chain seq x y z
N ILE A 1 10.26 -9.80 4.57
CA ILE A 1 11.13 -10.81 3.92
C ILE A 1 11.65 -10.18 2.64
N GLY A 2 12.95 -10.31 2.33
CA GLY A 2 13.55 -9.79 1.09
C GLY A 2 14.20 -8.40 1.18
N PHE A 3 13.94 -7.60 2.20
CA PHE A 3 14.57 -6.27 2.30
C PHE A 3 16.08 -6.32 2.51
N ALA A 4 16.61 -7.32 3.22
CA ALA A 4 18.05 -7.49 3.38
C ALA A 4 18.74 -7.67 2.01
N GLU A 5 18.16 -8.47 1.12
CA GLU A 5 18.66 -8.68 -0.25
C GLU A 5 18.60 -7.38 -1.08
N ILE A 6 17.57 -6.56 -0.89
CA ILE A 6 17.48 -5.24 -1.55
C ILE A 6 18.60 -4.33 -1.04
N PHE A 7 18.86 -4.32 0.26
CA PHE A 7 19.92 -3.50 0.85
C PHE A 7 21.32 -3.91 0.37
N ASP A 8 21.54 -5.20 0.13
CA ASP A 8 22.83 -5.71 -0.34
C ASP A 8 23.05 -5.49 -1.85
N ASN A 9 21.99 -5.49 -2.65
CA ASN A 9 22.08 -5.49 -4.11
C ASN A 9 21.81 -4.13 -4.76
N PHE A 10 21.21 -3.17 -4.05
CA PHE A 10 20.87 -1.87 -4.60
C PHE A 10 21.51 -0.72 -3.82
N LYS A 11 21.92 0.33 -4.55
CA LYS A 11 22.38 1.56 -3.93
C LYS A 11 21.19 2.35 -3.39
N ILE A 12 21.06 2.41 -2.09
CA ILE A 12 20.01 3.16 -1.38
C ILE A 12 20.62 4.48 -0.89
N GLY A 13 19.90 5.58 -1.04
CA GLY A 13 20.30 6.85 -0.46
C GLY A 13 19.76 7.02 0.95
N THR A 14 18.43 6.89 1.10
CA THR A 14 17.75 7.06 2.39
C THR A 14 16.63 6.04 2.50
N LEU A 15 16.58 5.34 3.61
CA LEU A 15 15.45 4.51 4.00
C LEU A 15 14.48 5.32 4.88
N LEU A 16 13.22 5.40 4.49
CA LEU A 16 12.16 5.90 5.37
C LEU A 16 11.41 4.72 5.98
N ASP A 17 11.39 4.68 7.28
CA ASP A 17 10.90 3.53 8.06
C ASP A 17 9.92 3.97 9.14
N ARG A 18 8.90 3.14 9.43
CA ARG A 18 7.90 3.46 10.43
C ARG A 18 8.39 3.37 11.87
N GLY A 19 9.46 2.62 12.12
CA GLY A 19 9.93 2.29 13.48
C GLY A 19 11.32 2.80 13.82
N TYR A 20 12.11 3.26 12.86
CA TYR A 20 13.48 3.73 13.08
C TYR A 20 13.52 4.93 14.06
N PRO A 21 14.49 5.01 15.01
CA PRO A 21 15.60 4.06 15.22
C PRO A 21 15.29 2.91 16.21
N ASP A 22 14.23 3.03 17.01
CA ASP A 22 14.05 2.19 18.21
C ASP A 22 13.14 0.99 17.99
N TYR A 23 12.23 1.07 17.01
CA TYR A 23 11.26 0.02 16.67
C TYR A 23 10.30 -0.38 17.81
N ASN A 24 10.01 0.57 18.68
CA ASN A 24 9.23 0.35 19.90
C ASN A 24 7.78 0.86 19.84
N TYR A 25 7.43 1.59 18.78
CA TYR A 25 6.09 2.19 18.67
C TYR A 25 5.29 1.57 17.51
N PRO A 26 3.98 1.30 17.67
CA PRO A 26 3.16 1.39 18.89
C PRO A 26 3.42 0.24 19.88
N PHE A 27 4.25 -0.70 19.53
CA PHE A 27 4.73 -1.82 20.33
C PHE A 27 6.13 -2.23 19.84
N ASN A 28 6.84 -3.01 20.63
CA ASN A 28 8.18 -3.48 20.27
C ASN A 28 8.08 -4.54 19.16
N MET A 29 8.46 -4.16 17.93
CA MET A 29 8.44 -5.04 16.76
C MET A 29 9.28 -6.30 16.93
N ALA A 30 10.37 -6.24 17.71
CA ALA A 30 11.26 -7.37 17.93
C ALA A 30 10.63 -8.48 18.79
N THR A 31 9.54 -8.17 19.49
CA THR A 31 8.83 -9.11 20.39
C THR A 31 7.50 -9.59 19.83
N MET A 32 7.11 -9.16 18.63
CA MET A 32 5.89 -9.66 17.96
C MET A 32 6.03 -11.16 17.67
N ALA A 33 5.26 -11.98 18.37
CA ALA A 33 5.45 -13.42 18.42
C ALA A 33 5.43 -14.11 17.03
N ASP A 34 4.53 -13.70 16.14
CA ASP A 34 4.36 -14.36 14.85
C ASP A 34 5.38 -13.92 13.79
N ASN A 35 5.89 -12.69 13.88
CA ASN A 35 6.80 -12.09 12.90
C ASN A 35 8.18 -11.73 13.49
N ALA A 36 8.45 -12.04 14.75
CA ALA A 36 9.67 -11.63 15.42
C ALA A 36 10.97 -11.98 14.67
N PRO A 37 11.14 -13.20 14.09
CA PRO A 37 12.34 -13.52 13.33
C PRO A 37 12.53 -12.63 12.11
N SER A 38 11.47 -12.42 11.34
CA SER A 38 11.50 -11.57 10.12
C SER A 38 11.73 -10.10 10.48
N CYS A 39 11.04 -9.60 11.51
CA CYS A 39 11.24 -8.24 12.02
C CYS A 39 12.65 -8.03 12.55
N ASN A 40 13.18 -8.97 13.31
CA ASN A 40 14.54 -8.90 13.84
C ASN A 40 15.58 -8.92 12.73
N ASN A 41 15.44 -9.76 11.72
CA ASN A 41 16.32 -9.78 10.55
C ASN A 41 16.32 -8.44 9.82
N TYR A 42 15.14 -7.86 9.60
CA TYR A 42 15.01 -6.54 9.00
C TYR A 42 15.67 -5.45 9.85
N ILE A 43 15.33 -5.37 11.14
CA ILE A 43 15.89 -4.38 12.08
C ILE A 43 17.41 -4.46 12.15
N ASN A 44 17.95 -5.69 12.24
CA ASN A 44 19.38 -5.92 12.27
C ASN A 44 20.06 -5.51 10.97
N ALA A 45 19.45 -5.81 9.82
CA ALA A 45 19.95 -5.38 8.50
C ALA A 45 19.99 -3.85 8.40
N VAL A 46 18.91 -3.15 8.78
CA VAL A 46 18.88 -1.68 8.78
C VAL A 46 19.97 -1.10 9.69
N LYS A 47 20.07 -1.56 10.92
CA LYS A 47 21.08 -1.08 11.88
C LYS A 47 22.49 -1.32 11.38
N TRP A 48 22.77 -2.48 10.79
CA TRP A 48 24.08 -2.81 10.24
C TRP A 48 24.43 -1.87 9.06
N HIS A 49 23.52 -1.68 8.10
CA HIS A 49 23.78 -0.85 6.93
C HIS A 49 23.97 0.63 7.31
N VAL A 50 23.20 1.15 8.24
CA VAL A 50 23.37 2.52 8.75
C VAL A 50 24.70 2.66 9.48
N ALA A 51 25.05 1.74 10.37
CA ALA A 51 26.32 1.77 11.10
C ALA A 51 27.54 1.68 10.17
N ASN A 52 27.40 1.01 9.02
CA ASN A 52 28.45 0.90 8.00
C ASN A 52 28.32 1.96 6.88
N GLN A 53 27.53 3.01 7.08
CA GLN A 53 27.37 4.15 6.17
C GLN A 53 26.98 3.73 4.75
N LYS A 54 26.16 2.67 4.61
CA LYS A 54 25.66 2.21 3.32
C LYS A 54 24.49 3.05 2.84
N PHE A 55 23.63 3.49 3.77
CA PHE A 55 22.53 4.42 3.54
C PHE A 55 22.16 5.14 4.85
N ASP A 56 21.43 6.25 4.71
CA ASP A 56 20.79 6.94 5.83
C ASP A 56 19.41 6.34 6.11
N ALA A 57 18.99 6.31 7.37
CA ALA A 57 17.63 5.95 7.74
C ALA A 57 16.97 7.07 8.56
N ALA A 58 15.68 7.26 8.34
CA ALA A 58 14.87 8.22 9.08
C ALA A 58 13.46 7.67 9.29
N ILE A 59 12.78 8.19 10.33
CA ILE A 59 11.38 7.87 10.57
C ILE A 59 10.50 8.44 9.45
N PHE A 60 9.58 7.62 8.93
CA PHE A 60 8.52 8.10 8.05
C PHE A 60 7.54 8.93 8.89
N LYS A 61 7.28 10.17 8.50
CA LYS A 61 6.44 11.11 9.25
C LYS A 61 5.11 11.33 8.53
N ALA A 62 4.00 11.04 9.17
CA ALA A 62 2.69 11.42 8.66
C ALA A 62 2.61 12.96 8.49
N GLY A 63 1.87 13.42 7.49
CA GLY A 63 1.72 14.84 7.18
C GLY A 63 2.91 15.47 6.46
N ALA A 64 4.10 14.87 6.46
CA ALA A 64 5.26 15.43 5.78
C ALA A 64 5.07 15.43 4.25
N ASN A 65 5.54 16.49 3.59
CA ASN A 65 5.51 16.64 2.13
C ASN A 65 6.89 17.00 1.54
N ASP A 66 7.92 16.88 2.35
CA ASP A 66 9.32 17.20 2.04
C ASP A 66 10.29 16.03 2.25
N GLN A 67 9.83 14.90 2.80
CA GLN A 67 10.69 13.73 3.01
C GLN A 67 11.03 12.98 1.72
N ILE A 68 10.10 12.95 0.76
CA ILE A 68 10.27 12.27 -0.53
C ILE A 68 10.14 13.33 -1.63
N VAL A 69 11.28 13.69 -2.21
CA VAL A 69 11.36 14.75 -3.21
C VAL A 69 11.98 14.25 -4.51
N GLN A 70 11.53 14.78 -5.63
CA GLN A 70 12.11 14.50 -6.93
C GLN A 70 13.54 15.06 -6.99
N LYS A 71 14.55 14.20 -7.05
CA LYS A 71 15.97 14.56 -7.11
C LYS A 71 16.49 14.66 -8.55
N TYR A 72 15.94 13.85 -9.45
CA TYR A 72 16.35 13.84 -10.86
C TYR A 72 15.58 14.89 -11.66
N ASN A 73 16.29 15.91 -12.12
CA ASN A 73 15.74 16.99 -12.95
C ASN A 73 14.44 17.61 -12.42
N PRO A 74 14.42 18.14 -11.17
CA PRO A 74 13.21 18.67 -10.54
C PRO A 74 12.57 19.82 -11.33
N ALA A 75 13.37 20.60 -12.06
CA ALA A 75 12.87 21.68 -12.93
C ALA A 75 12.00 21.17 -14.09
N LYS A 76 12.22 19.93 -14.55
CA LYS A 76 11.38 19.30 -15.58
C LYS A 76 10.05 18.78 -15.01
N TYR A 77 9.99 18.51 -13.71
CA TYR A 77 8.84 17.91 -13.03
C TYR A 77 8.37 18.77 -11.84
N PRO A 78 8.06 20.06 -12.06
CA PRO A 78 7.85 21.02 -10.96
C PRO A 78 6.62 20.72 -10.10
N THR A 79 5.68 19.93 -10.62
CA THR A 79 4.45 19.55 -9.90
C THR A 79 4.53 18.16 -9.26
N ALA A 80 5.66 17.44 -9.45
CA ALA A 80 5.85 16.14 -8.81
C ALA A 80 6.06 16.32 -7.31
N LYS A 81 5.22 15.66 -6.50
CA LYS A 81 5.28 15.74 -5.04
C LYS A 81 4.78 14.45 -4.40
N VAL A 82 5.22 14.19 -3.19
CA VAL A 82 4.74 13.10 -2.36
C VAL A 82 4.24 13.68 -1.04
N GLN A 83 3.04 13.33 -0.67
CA GLN A 83 2.45 13.61 0.63
C GLN A 83 2.44 12.30 1.43
N ASN A 84 3.10 12.30 2.57
CA ASN A 84 2.99 11.21 3.54
C ASN A 84 1.62 11.32 4.21
N VAL A 85 0.78 10.31 4.02
CA VAL A 85 -0.62 10.35 4.47
C VAL A 85 -0.76 9.79 5.87
N ALA A 86 -0.17 8.64 6.14
CA ALA A 86 -0.31 8.02 7.46
C ALA A 86 0.88 7.12 7.81
N VAL A 87 1.09 6.94 9.10
CA VAL A 87 1.94 5.91 9.69
C VAL A 87 1.58 5.73 11.16
N ASN A 88 1.60 4.48 11.66
CA ASN A 88 1.44 4.19 13.08
C ASN A 88 0.21 4.87 13.73
N GLY A 89 -0.92 4.93 13.03
CA GLY A 89 -2.14 5.54 13.54
C GLY A 89 -2.13 7.07 13.58
N GLU A 90 -1.11 7.73 13.04
CA GLU A 90 -1.11 9.16 12.80
C GLU A 90 -1.48 9.42 11.35
N ILE A 91 -2.54 10.18 11.10
CA ILE A 91 -3.13 10.37 9.77
C ILE A 91 -3.17 11.86 9.42
N TRP A 92 -2.72 12.22 8.23
CA TRP A 92 -2.84 13.56 7.65
C TRP A 92 -4.31 13.99 7.56
N THR A 93 -4.58 15.25 7.84
CA THR A 93 -5.95 15.79 7.88
C THR A 93 -6.49 16.26 6.54
N GLY A 94 -5.71 16.11 5.45
CA GLY A 94 -6.06 16.59 4.12
C GLY A 94 -5.58 18.00 3.81
N SER A 95 -4.93 18.69 4.76
CA SER A 95 -4.45 20.07 4.58
C SER A 95 -3.10 20.31 5.24
N GLY A 96 -2.23 21.05 4.54
CA GLY A 96 -0.89 21.39 5.03
C GLY A 96 -0.10 20.17 5.45
N THR A 97 0.48 20.22 6.63
CA THR A 97 1.21 19.10 7.27
C THR A 97 0.52 18.62 8.55
N THR A 98 -0.71 19.04 8.78
CA THR A 98 -1.44 18.73 10.01
C THR A 98 -1.87 17.28 10.05
N THR A 99 -1.75 16.65 11.21
CA THR A 99 -2.10 15.24 11.43
C THR A 99 -3.08 15.08 12.60
N LYS A 100 -3.70 13.92 12.66
CA LYS A 100 -4.56 13.48 13.76
C LYS A 100 -4.14 12.08 14.18
N LYS A 101 -3.95 11.88 15.47
CA LYS A 101 -3.77 10.55 16.07
C LYS A 101 -5.10 9.81 16.14
N THR A 102 -5.07 8.54 15.78
CA THR A 102 -6.24 7.63 15.84
C THR A 102 -6.05 6.51 16.83
N PHE A 103 -4.80 6.10 17.08
CA PHE A 103 -4.52 5.07 18.08
C PHE A 103 -4.77 5.61 19.50
N PRO A 104 -5.24 4.75 20.41
CA PRO A 104 -5.32 5.09 21.83
C PRO A 104 -3.92 5.37 22.41
N GLU A 105 -3.86 5.91 23.61
CA GLU A 105 -2.59 6.12 24.30
C GLU A 105 -1.90 4.77 24.57
N LEU A 106 -0.57 4.75 24.55
CA LEU A 106 0.21 3.50 24.70
C LEU A 106 -0.14 2.73 25.98
N SER A 107 -0.50 3.44 27.06
CA SER A 107 -0.94 2.83 28.33
C SER A 107 -2.25 2.05 28.22
N GLU A 108 -3.04 2.32 27.18
CA GLU A 108 -4.33 1.65 26.91
C GLU A 108 -4.17 0.51 25.92
N ILE A 109 -3.02 0.41 25.24
CA ILE A 109 -2.73 -0.68 24.32
C ILE A 109 -2.24 -1.87 25.13
N THR A 110 -3.06 -2.91 25.19
CA THR A 110 -2.70 -4.18 25.82
C THR A 110 -2.16 -5.13 24.74
N TYR A 111 -0.86 -5.22 24.66
CA TYR A 111 -0.18 -6.27 23.91
C TYR A 111 0.01 -7.47 24.83
N GLU A 112 -0.94 -8.37 24.84
CA GLU A 112 -0.71 -9.69 25.40
C GLU A 112 0.15 -10.48 24.41
N ASN A 113 1.14 -11.19 24.91
CA ASN A 113 2.07 -12.04 24.17
C ASN A 113 1.34 -13.23 23.50
N SER A 114 0.19 -12.97 22.93
CA SER A 114 -0.61 -13.96 22.23
C SER A 114 -0.12 -14.07 20.78
N LYS A 115 0.10 -15.29 20.35
CA LYS A 115 0.44 -15.62 18.95
C LYS A 115 -0.63 -15.19 17.95
N ASN A 116 -1.77 -14.73 18.42
CA ASN A 116 -2.90 -14.28 17.61
C ASN A 116 -3.45 -12.98 18.18
N ILE A 117 -3.12 -11.84 17.56
CA ILE A 117 -3.82 -10.58 17.81
C ILE A 117 -5.25 -10.75 17.28
N THR A 118 -6.21 -10.88 18.16
CA THR A 118 -7.62 -11.03 17.78
C THR A 118 -8.26 -9.66 17.54
N SER A 119 -9.42 -9.65 16.90
CA SER A 119 -10.20 -8.43 16.67
C SER A 119 -10.65 -7.74 17.95
N SER A 120 -10.68 -8.45 19.08
CA SER A 120 -11.07 -7.94 20.41
C SER A 120 -9.90 -7.31 21.17
N ASP A 121 -8.65 -7.57 20.78
CA ASP A 121 -7.50 -7.03 21.49
C ASP A 121 -7.38 -5.52 21.30
N ASN A 122 -7.04 -4.82 22.35
CA ASN A 122 -6.75 -3.38 22.30
C ASN A 122 -5.31 -3.12 21.79
N CYS A 123 -4.93 -3.80 20.71
CA CYS A 123 -3.63 -3.70 20.08
C CYS A 123 -3.80 -3.44 18.58
N PRO A 124 -3.05 -2.54 17.98
CA PRO A 124 -3.09 -2.33 16.53
C PRO A 124 -2.51 -3.56 15.80
N PRO A 125 -3.23 -4.14 14.83
CA PRO A 125 -2.61 -5.08 13.91
C PRO A 125 -1.52 -4.38 13.08
N GLU A 126 -0.49 -5.12 12.68
CA GLU A 126 0.68 -4.57 11.96
C GLU A 126 0.27 -3.75 10.72
N ASN A 127 -0.69 -4.22 9.96
CA ASN A 127 -1.08 -3.61 8.70
C ASN A 127 -1.63 -2.19 8.83
N ILE A 128 -2.30 -1.85 9.93
CA ILE A 128 -2.77 -0.48 10.13
C ILE A 128 -1.66 0.51 10.54
N THR A 129 -0.43 0.02 10.72
CA THR A 129 0.75 0.85 10.95
C THR A 129 1.48 1.24 9.66
N SER A 130 0.97 0.83 8.50
CA SER A 130 1.57 1.05 7.17
C SER A 130 2.00 2.49 6.92
N CYS A 131 3.12 2.64 6.19
CA CYS A 131 3.54 3.92 5.61
C CYS A 131 2.68 4.22 4.38
N VAL A 132 1.77 5.15 4.52
CA VAL A 132 0.78 5.51 3.47
C VAL A 132 1.20 6.78 2.79
N MET A 133 1.14 6.82 1.46
CA MET A 133 1.52 8.00 0.70
C MET A 133 0.56 8.29 -0.46
N LYS A 134 0.48 9.57 -0.82
CA LYS A 134 -0.10 10.08 -2.06
C LYS A 134 1.03 10.63 -2.92
N VAL A 135 1.14 10.14 -4.14
CA VAL A 135 2.08 10.67 -5.14
C VAL A 135 1.29 11.47 -6.16
N SER A 136 1.68 12.71 -6.39
CA SER A 136 1.01 13.62 -7.31
C SER A 136 1.95 14.09 -8.43
N TYR A 137 1.43 14.24 -9.65
CA TYR A 137 2.10 14.89 -10.75
C TYR A 137 1.07 15.57 -11.65
N GLY A 138 1.02 16.90 -11.64
CA GLY A 138 -0.06 17.64 -12.28
C GLY A 138 -1.41 17.25 -11.71
N ASN A 139 -2.33 16.81 -12.57
CA ASN A 139 -3.66 16.31 -12.19
C ASN A 139 -3.66 14.81 -11.84
N PHE A 140 -2.56 14.09 -12.04
CA PHE A 140 -2.48 12.68 -11.72
C PHE A 140 -2.16 12.49 -10.23
N ASP A 141 -3.01 11.74 -9.54
CA ASP A 141 -2.84 11.35 -8.15
C ASP A 141 -2.83 9.82 -8.01
N PHE A 142 -1.88 9.31 -7.25
CA PHE A 142 -1.73 7.89 -6.91
C PHE A 142 -1.79 7.68 -5.40
N PHE A 143 -2.66 6.80 -4.94
CA PHE A 143 -2.73 6.38 -3.53
C PHE A 143 -2.04 5.03 -3.33
N ALA A 144 -1.04 5.02 -2.46
CA ALA A 144 -0.30 3.83 -2.04
C ALA A 144 -0.53 3.61 -0.54
N GLY A 145 -1.48 2.76 -0.20
CA GLY A 145 -1.90 2.50 1.18
C GLY A 145 -1.10 1.41 1.90
N GLY A 146 -0.13 0.77 1.24
CA GLY A 146 0.53 -0.40 1.84
C GLY A 146 -0.46 -1.56 2.03
N ASP A 147 -0.46 -2.10 3.23
CA ASP A 147 -1.37 -3.16 3.64
C ASP A 147 -2.45 -2.65 4.61
N LEU A 148 -2.87 -1.39 4.42
CA LEU A 148 -3.98 -0.83 5.20
C LEU A 148 -5.18 -1.77 5.20
N GLN A 149 -5.84 -1.81 6.33
CA GLN A 149 -7.07 -2.57 6.50
C GLN A 149 -8.05 -1.81 7.39
N TYR A 150 -9.30 -2.24 7.33
CA TYR A 150 -10.32 -1.88 8.31
C TYR A 150 -10.67 -3.12 9.13
N ASN A 151 -11.08 -2.94 10.36
CA ASN A 151 -11.51 -4.06 11.18
C ASN A 151 -13.03 -4.09 11.29
N GLY A 152 -13.69 -4.61 10.27
CA GLY A 152 -15.15 -4.72 10.21
C GLY A 152 -15.80 -5.59 11.29
N ARG A 153 -15.00 -6.30 12.07
CA ARG A 153 -15.46 -7.15 13.19
C ARG A 153 -15.02 -6.62 14.55
N SER A 154 -14.25 -5.53 14.61
CA SER A 154 -13.78 -4.97 15.87
C SER A 154 -14.78 -3.99 16.45
N SER A 155 -14.96 -4.04 17.78
CA SER A 155 -15.62 -2.98 18.54
C SER A 155 -14.81 -1.67 18.58
N HIS A 156 -13.56 -1.68 18.11
CA HIS A 156 -12.64 -0.55 18.18
C HIS A 156 -12.59 0.21 16.85
N ALA A 157 -13.35 1.29 16.74
CA ALA A 157 -13.40 2.13 15.54
C ALA A 157 -12.03 2.66 15.09
N TRP A 158 -11.08 2.86 16.02
CA TRP A 158 -9.73 3.33 15.72
C TRP A 158 -8.89 2.33 14.91
N LYS A 159 -9.30 1.05 14.84
CA LYS A 159 -8.66 0.03 13.99
C LYS A 159 -9.00 0.17 12.50
N ASP A 160 -9.93 1.03 12.14
CA ASP A 160 -10.13 1.42 10.74
C ASP A 160 -9.15 2.55 10.38
N ALA A 161 -8.05 2.20 9.74
CA ALA A 161 -7.11 3.17 9.20
C ALA A 161 -7.37 3.49 7.72
N GLU A 162 -8.15 2.67 7.01
CA GLU A 162 -8.38 2.78 5.59
C GLU A 162 -9.28 3.98 5.23
N LEU A 163 -10.47 4.05 5.81
CA LEU A 163 -11.44 5.12 5.51
C LEU A 163 -10.93 6.51 5.90
N PRO A 164 -10.31 6.74 7.07
CA PRO A 164 -9.74 8.03 7.39
C PRO A 164 -8.65 8.49 6.41
N CYS A 165 -7.77 7.59 5.96
CA CYS A 165 -6.77 7.89 4.94
C CYS A 165 -7.41 8.23 3.60
N ALA A 166 -8.39 7.45 3.16
CA ALA A 166 -9.12 7.69 1.92
C ALA A 166 -9.82 9.05 1.91
N LYS A 167 -10.47 9.43 3.01
CA LYS A 167 -11.13 10.73 3.15
C LYS A 167 -10.14 11.90 3.16
N ALA A 168 -8.98 11.74 3.78
CA ALA A 168 -7.94 12.77 3.80
C ALA A 168 -7.34 13.00 2.41
N VAL A 169 -7.19 11.95 1.62
CA VAL A 169 -6.61 11.99 0.28
C VAL A 169 -7.60 12.49 -0.76
N GLY A 170 -8.88 12.06 -0.67
CA GLY A 170 -9.89 12.34 -1.68
C GLY A 170 -9.66 11.56 -2.98
N GLN A 171 -10.25 12.06 -4.06
CA GLN A 171 -10.19 11.41 -5.38
C GLN A 171 -8.78 11.24 -5.92
N VAL A 172 -8.52 10.10 -6.57
CA VAL A 172 -7.25 9.77 -7.21
C VAL A 172 -7.46 9.11 -8.58
N GLU A 173 -6.45 9.10 -9.43
CA GLU A 173 -6.47 8.39 -10.71
C GLU A 173 -6.15 6.92 -10.54
N LEU A 174 -5.19 6.63 -9.66
CA LEU A 174 -4.68 5.30 -9.43
C LEU A 174 -4.74 4.92 -7.95
N LEU A 175 -5.26 3.73 -7.68
CA LEU A 175 -5.20 3.07 -6.37
C LEU A 175 -4.32 1.82 -6.46
N LYS A 176 -3.30 1.71 -5.59
CA LYS A 176 -2.78 0.38 -5.24
C LYS A 176 -3.75 -0.24 -4.25
N ALA A 177 -4.37 -1.36 -4.60
CA ALA A 177 -5.26 -2.07 -3.69
C ALA A 177 -4.59 -2.34 -2.34
N ASN A 178 -5.24 -2.00 -1.27
CA ASN A 178 -4.72 -2.22 0.07
C ASN A 178 -4.65 -3.72 0.35
N HIS A 179 -3.56 -4.14 0.98
CA HIS A 179 -3.31 -5.51 1.44
C HIS A 179 -3.70 -6.57 0.39
N HIS A 180 -3.28 -6.37 -0.85
CA HIS A 180 -3.48 -7.32 -1.96
C HIS A 180 -4.94 -7.68 -2.29
N GLY A 181 -5.90 -6.94 -1.77
CA GLY A 181 -7.33 -7.26 -1.92
C GLY A 181 -7.80 -8.43 -1.06
N VAL A 182 -7.24 -8.60 0.15
CA VAL A 182 -7.72 -9.61 1.11
C VAL A 182 -8.94 -9.13 1.89
N THR A 183 -9.53 -10.03 2.67
CA THR A 183 -10.66 -9.72 3.56
C THR A 183 -10.36 -8.53 4.49
N ASN A 184 -11.36 -7.69 4.75
CA ASN A 184 -11.26 -6.48 5.56
C ASN A 184 -10.35 -5.38 4.97
N THR A 185 -10.31 -5.29 3.66
CA THR A 185 -9.60 -4.23 2.93
C THR A 185 -10.46 -3.67 1.81
N ASN A 186 -10.09 -2.51 1.30
CA ASN A 186 -10.75 -1.86 0.18
C ASN A 186 -12.26 -1.71 0.39
N GLN A 187 -12.65 -1.21 1.58
CA GLN A 187 -14.05 -1.05 1.95
C GLN A 187 -14.78 -0.06 1.03
N VAL A 188 -16.07 -0.28 0.85
CA VAL A 188 -16.94 0.47 -0.07
C VAL A 188 -16.81 1.99 0.11
N ASP A 189 -16.83 2.48 1.35
CA ASP A 189 -16.78 3.92 1.62
C ASP A 189 -15.39 4.51 1.33
N ALA A 190 -14.31 3.75 1.52
CA ALA A 190 -12.96 4.17 1.13
C ALA A 190 -12.82 4.19 -0.40
N LEU A 191 -13.33 3.16 -1.10
CA LEU A 191 -13.36 3.12 -2.57
C LEU A 191 -14.14 4.30 -3.15
N LYS A 192 -15.30 4.65 -2.57
CA LYS A 192 -16.08 5.82 -2.99
C LYS A 192 -15.34 7.13 -2.73
N ALA A 193 -14.64 7.27 -1.61
CA ALA A 193 -13.87 8.47 -1.29
C ALA A 193 -12.68 8.67 -2.23
N LEU A 194 -11.95 7.59 -2.56
CA LEU A 194 -10.82 7.62 -3.49
C LEU A 194 -11.28 7.67 -4.95
N ASN A 195 -12.40 7.06 -5.29
CA ASN A 195 -12.99 7.02 -6.63
C ASN A 195 -11.95 6.85 -7.77
N PRO A 196 -11.07 5.84 -7.74
CA PRO A 196 -10.01 5.70 -8.73
C PRO A 196 -10.54 5.35 -10.12
N GLN A 197 -9.81 5.78 -11.17
CA GLN A 197 -10.07 5.33 -12.54
C GLN A 197 -9.45 3.96 -12.81
N THR A 198 -8.32 3.67 -12.13
CA THR A 198 -7.61 2.40 -12.27
C THR A 198 -7.18 1.88 -10.90
N ILE A 199 -7.21 0.55 -10.74
CA ILE A 199 -6.71 -0.15 -9.55
C ILE A 199 -5.62 -1.12 -9.97
N VAL A 200 -4.47 -1.07 -9.29
CA VAL A 200 -3.42 -2.08 -9.39
C VAL A 200 -3.45 -2.95 -8.15
N ILE A 201 -3.52 -4.25 -8.35
CA ILE A 201 -3.52 -5.27 -7.30
C ILE A 201 -2.21 -6.04 -7.37
N ASN A 202 -1.34 -5.84 -6.38
CA ASN A 202 -0.11 -6.62 -6.24
C ASN A 202 -0.47 -7.94 -5.59
N SER A 203 -0.56 -9.00 -6.36
CA SER A 203 -0.90 -10.34 -5.90
C SER A 203 0.24 -11.32 -6.20
N TRP A 204 0.42 -12.30 -5.33
CA TRP A 204 1.37 -13.38 -5.52
C TRP A 204 0.73 -14.74 -5.27
N VAL A 205 -0.07 -14.87 -4.21
CA VAL A 205 -0.70 -16.12 -3.83
C VAL A 205 -2.06 -16.28 -4.48
N ASP A 206 -2.51 -17.52 -4.63
CA ASP A 206 -3.75 -17.90 -5.31
C ASP A 206 -5.03 -17.35 -4.63
N CYS A 207 -4.99 -17.08 -3.32
CA CYS A 207 -6.11 -16.51 -2.57
C CYS A 207 -6.18 -14.96 -2.59
N HIS A 208 -5.33 -14.31 -3.37
CA HIS A 208 -5.33 -12.85 -3.56
C HIS A 208 -5.48 -12.47 -5.03
N PRO A 209 -6.30 -11.46 -5.37
CA PRO A 209 -7.34 -10.87 -4.50
C PRO A 209 -8.45 -11.88 -4.19
N ARG A 210 -9.19 -11.63 -3.11
CA ARG A 210 -10.42 -12.35 -2.79
C ARG A 210 -11.51 -11.97 -3.79
N THR A 211 -12.37 -12.94 -4.17
CA THR A 211 -13.45 -12.66 -5.12
C THR A 211 -14.51 -11.72 -4.53
N ASP A 212 -14.82 -11.83 -3.25
CA ASP A 212 -15.73 -10.91 -2.57
C ASP A 212 -15.21 -9.45 -2.60
N ILE A 213 -13.89 -9.26 -2.53
CA ILE A 213 -13.27 -7.92 -2.67
C ILE A 213 -13.27 -7.44 -4.12
N LEU A 214 -12.95 -8.31 -5.09
CA LEU A 214 -13.08 -7.97 -6.52
C LEU A 214 -14.50 -7.53 -6.86
N ASN A 215 -15.50 -8.31 -6.47
CA ASN A 215 -16.91 -8.00 -6.69
C ASN A 215 -17.31 -6.68 -6.00
N SER A 216 -16.81 -6.42 -4.79
CA SER A 216 -17.02 -5.13 -4.11
C SER A 216 -16.42 -3.96 -4.88
N MET A 217 -15.21 -4.11 -5.43
CA MET A 217 -14.59 -3.09 -6.28
C MET A 217 -15.40 -2.85 -7.55
N GLU A 218 -15.82 -3.91 -8.24
CA GLU A 218 -16.61 -3.83 -9.47
C GLU A 218 -17.96 -3.15 -9.28
N THR A 219 -18.67 -3.53 -8.24
CA THR A 219 -20.00 -2.97 -7.94
C THR A 219 -19.91 -1.53 -7.47
N THR A 220 -18.88 -1.20 -6.68
CA THR A 220 -18.67 0.16 -6.16
C THR A 220 -18.16 1.13 -7.23
N LEU A 221 -17.31 0.63 -8.13
CA LEU A 221 -16.59 1.41 -9.15
C LEU A 221 -16.81 0.82 -10.54
N PRO A 222 -18.01 0.92 -11.12
CA PRO A 222 -18.40 0.20 -12.33
C PRO A 222 -17.61 0.59 -13.58
N THR A 223 -16.90 1.70 -13.57
CA THR A 223 -16.07 2.19 -14.70
C THR A 223 -14.57 2.10 -14.46
N CYS A 224 -14.17 1.56 -13.31
CA CYS A 224 -12.75 1.43 -12.95
C CYS A 224 -12.13 0.21 -13.62
N ASP A 225 -10.97 0.37 -14.25
CA ASP A 225 -10.21 -0.74 -14.82
C ASP A 225 -9.25 -1.33 -13.77
N MET A 226 -9.12 -2.66 -13.76
CA MET A 226 -8.26 -3.37 -12.80
C MET A 226 -7.07 -4.06 -13.49
N PHE A 227 -5.93 -4.10 -12.78
CA PHE A 227 -4.69 -4.73 -13.23
C PHE A 227 -4.11 -5.53 -12.08
N ILE A 228 -3.75 -6.80 -12.33
CA ILE A 228 -3.33 -7.75 -11.27
C ILE A 228 -1.99 -8.38 -11.63
N THR A 229 -1.00 -8.33 -10.75
CA THR A 229 0.35 -8.84 -11.05
C THR A 229 0.39 -10.35 -11.24
N ASN A 230 -0.42 -11.09 -10.47
CA ASN A 230 -0.62 -12.54 -10.62
C ASN A 230 -2.09 -12.86 -10.37
N PHE A 231 -2.81 -13.27 -11.40
CA PHE A 231 -4.26 -13.44 -11.36
C PHE A 231 -4.68 -14.91 -11.51
N TRP A 232 -4.94 -15.52 -10.39
CA TRP A 232 -5.40 -16.90 -10.35
C TRP A 232 -6.87 -17.03 -10.73
N GLN A 233 -7.15 -17.64 -11.90
CA GLN A 233 -8.50 -17.76 -12.48
C GLN A 233 -9.09 -19.17 -12.36
N GLY A 234 -8.33 -20.14 -11.84
CA GLY A 234 -8.74 -21.53 -11.69
C GLY A 234 -9.12 -21.92 -10.27
N ASP A 235 -9.12 -23.23 -10.03
CA ASP A 235 -9.25 -23.77 -8.67
C ASP A 235 -8.05 -23.33 -7.82
N ARG A 236 -8.31 -22.85 -6.62
CA ARG A 236 -7.28 -22.28 -5.75
C ARG A 236 -6.68 -23.36 -4.85
N PRO A 237 -5.37 -23.69 -4.99
CA PRO A 237 -4.71 -24.72 -4.18
C PRO A 237 -4.73 -24.45 -2.68
N SER A 238 -4.90 -23.19 -2.25
CA SER A 238 -5.05 -22.81 -0.84
C SER A 238 -6.32 -23.39 -0.18
N GLY A 239 -7.21 -24.03 -0.95
CA GLY A 239 -8.46 -24.61 -0.46
C GLY A 239 -9.52 -23.57 -0.09
N VAL A 240 -9.32 -22.32 -0.47
CA VAL A 240 -10.35 -21.28 -0.36
C VAL A 240 -11.34 -21.54 -1.49
N ASP A 241 -12.61 -21.81 -1.12
CA ASP A 241 -13.71 -21.92 -2.10
C ASP A 241 -14.10 -20.52 -2.59
N ASP A 242 -13.30 -20.00 -3.50
CA ASP A 242 -13.32 -18.63 -3.93
C ASP A 242 -12.83 -18.56 -5.40
N ARG A 243 -13.76 -18.77 -6.31
CA ARG A 243 -13.46 -18.82 -7.77
C ARG A 243 -13.79 -17.50 -8.41
N VAL A 244 -12.85 -16.99 -9.20
CA VAL A 244 -13.08 -15.84 -10.06
C VAL A 244 -14.08 -16.21 -11.15
N THR A 245 -15.17 -15.49 -11.26
CA THR A 245 -16.15 -15.67 -12.32
C THR A 245 -15.63 -15.11 -13.65
N ALA A 246 -16.22 -15.52 -14.76
CA ALA A 246 -15.89 -14.97 -16.09
C ALA A 246 -16.20 -13.48 -16.18
N GLU A 247 -17.20 -12.99 -15.44
CA GLU A 247 -17.59 -11.61 -15.38
C GLU A 247 -16.54 -10.75 -14.65
N GLU A 248 -16.08 -11.21 -13.48
CA GLU A 248 -14.96 -10.58 -12.75
C GLU A 248 -13.67 -10.58 -13.58
N ALA A 249 -13.35 -11.69 -14.24
CA ALA A 249 -12.17 -11.77 -15.10
C ALA A 249 -12.23 -10.79 -16.28
N ALA A 250 -13.40 -10.51 -16.84
CA ALA A 250 -13.57 -9.59 -17.96
C ALA A 250 -13.27 -8.11 -17.58
N ARG A 251 -13.32 -7.78 -16.28
CA ARG A 251 -12.99 -6.44 -15.76
C ARG A 251 -11.49 -6.22 -15.60
N VAL A 252 -10.69 -7.28 -15.56
CA VAL A 252 -9.23 -7.19 -15.44
C VAL A 252 -8.62 -6.94 -16.81
N LYS A 253 -8.04 -5.75 -17.02
CA LYS A 253 -7.49 -5.31 -18.32
C LYS A 253 -6.07 -5.77 -18.60
N GLY A 254 -5.34 -6.14 -17.55
CA GLY A 254 -3.98 -6.68 -17.68
C GLY A 254 -3.58 -7.47 -16.44
N TYR A 255 -2.96 -8.62 -16.64
CA TYR A 255 -2.58 -9.51 -15.54
C TYR A 255 -1.37 -10.38 -15.89
N ASP A 256 -0.83 -11.06 -14.88
CA ASP A 256 0.32 -11.98 -14.96
C ASP A 256 1.55 -11.30 -15.56
N GLY A 257 2.17 -10.44 -14.78
CA GLY A 257 3.38 -9.73 -15.16
C GLY A 257 3.59 -8.44 -14.39
N HIS A 258 4.62 -7.70 -14.78
CA HIS A 258 4.87 -6.37 -14.24
C HIS A 258 3.83 -5.37 -14.73
N ILE A 259 3.34 -4.52 -13.82
CA ILE A 259 2.41 -3.45 -14.16
C ILE A 259 3.13 -2.12 -14.08
N VAL A 260 3.20 -1.42 -15.19
CA VAL A 260 3.87 -0.12 -15.33
C VAL A 260 2.83 0.95 -15.61
N VAL A 261 2.77 1.96 -14.74
CA VAL A 261 1.95 3.15 -14.95
C VAL A 261 2.82 4.26 -15.49
N ARG A 262 2.52 4.71 -16.70
CA ARG A 262 3.26 5.78 -17.36
C ARG A 262 2.42 7.05 -17.44
N VAL A 263 2.81 8.04 -16.66
CA VAL A 263 2.16 9.36 -16.64
C VAL A 263 2.84 10.29 -17.64
N THR A 264 2.06 11.00 -18.42
CA THR A 264 2.51 11.89 -19.51
C THR A 264 1.82 13.24 -19.46
N ASP A 265 2.19 14.14 -20.39
CA ASP A 265 1.56 15.45 -20.58
C ASP A 265 1.48 16.27 -19.28
N GLY A 266 2.54 16.23 -18.46
CA GLY A 266 2.56 17.00 -17.21
C GLY A 266 1.55 16.51 -16.16
N GLY A 267 1.15 15.24 -16.23
CA GLY A 267 0.16 14.65 -15.33
C GLY A 267 -1.26 14.61 -15.88
N ASN A 268 -1.49 15.10 -17.10
CA ASN A 268 -2.86 15.15 -17.66
C ASN A 268 -3.33 13.82 -18.24
N LYS A 269 -2.39 12.92 -18.59
CA LYS A 269 -2.72 11.60 -19.14
C LYS A 269 -1.82 10.53 -18.57
N TYR A 270 -2.33 9.30 -18.51
CA TYR A 270 -1.53 8.14 -18.17
C TYR A 270 -1.98 6.89 -18.93
N ARG A 271 -1.12 5.90 -18.95
CA ARG A 271 -1.38 4.55 -19.48
C ARG A 271 -0.93 3.51 -18.47
N VAL A 272 -1.59 2.37 -18.50
CA VAL A 272 -1.19 1.19 -17.74
C VAL A 272 -0.72 0.13 -18.72
N VAL A 273 0.48 -0.37 -18.53
CA VAL A 273 1.13 -1.35 -19.40
C VAL A 273 1.41 -2.60 -18.57
N THR A 274 1.00 -3.75 -19.06
CA THR A 274 1.39 -5.03 -18.49
C THR A 274 2.55 -5.62 -19.32
N ILE A 275 3.61 -6.04 -18.65
CA ILE A 275 4.83 -6.56 -19.25
C ILE A 275 5.05 -7.98 -18.74
N THR A 276 5.41 -8.91 -19.62
CA THR A 276 5.70 -10.28 -19.21
C THR A 276 6.91 -10.34 -18.27
N ASP A 277 6.81 -11.20 -17.27
CA ASP A 277 7.91 -11.51 -16.33
C ASP A 277 8.46 -12.94 -16.52
N SER A 278 7.90 -13.69 -17.46
CA SER A 278 8.25 -15.09 -17.70
C SER A 278 9.62 -15.27 -18.40
N ASP A 279 10.14 -14.21 -18.99
CA ASP A 279 11.45 -14.18 -19.64
C ASP A 279 12.14 -12.82 -19.48
N GLY A 280 13.42 -12.75 -19.78
CA GLY A 280 14.19 -11.51 -19.73
C GLY A 280 13.86 -10.49 -20.82
N ALA A 281 12.96 -10.80 -21.75
CA ALA A 281 12.63 -9.95 -22.89
C ALA A 281 11.72 -8.77 -22.51
N MET A 282 11.03 -8.85 -21.39
CA MET A 282 10.13 -7.80 -20.89
C MET A 282 9.09 -7.38 -21.95
N THR A 283 8.49 -8.37 -22.63
CA THR A 283 7.56 -8.13 -23.74
C THR A 283 6.27 -7.48 -23.25
N VAL A 284 5.81 -6.46 -23.94
CA VAL A 284 4.53 -5.80 -23.64
C VAL A 284 3.37 -6.74 -23.95
N LYS A 285 2.55 -7.06 -22.95
CA LYS A 285 1.33 -7.88 -23.08
C LYS A 285 0.11 -7.03 -23.43
N THR A 286 -0.11 -5.95 -22.67
CA THR A 286 -1.26 -5.07 -22.88
C THR A 286 -0.87 -3.60 -22.67
N ILE A 287 -1.60 -2.71 -23.35
CA ILE A 287 -1.53 -1.27 -23.12
C ILE A 287 -2.97 -0.77 -22.98
N SER A 288 -3.30 -0.21 -21.83
CA SER A 288 -4.61 0.38 -21.55
C SER A 288 -4.52 1.89 -21.40
N GLY A 289 -5.57 2.58 -21.82
CA GLY A 289 -5.61 4.06 -21.91
C GLY A 289 -5.28 4.58 -23.32
N PRO A 290 -4.99 5.89 -23.51
CA PRO A 290 -4.70 6.83 -22.42
C PRO A 290 -5.95 7.17 -21.59
N TYR A 291 -5.77 7.19 -20.29
CA TYR A 291 -6.74 7.76 -19.35
C TYR A 291 -6.46 9.26 -19.21
N THR A 292 -7.48 10.05 -19.00
CA THR A 292 -7.35 11.48 -18.71
C THR A 292 -7.45 11.70 -17.21
N SER A 293 -6.43 12.35 -16.61
CA SER A 293 -6.44 12.71 -15.19
C SER A 293 -7.48 13.81 -14.92
N ARG A 294 -8.13 13.80 -13.75
CA ARG A 294 -9.30 14.63 -13.41
C ARG A 294 -8.95 15.79 -12.50
#